data_49e2975c724aae285234b6301dc00151
#
_entry.id   49e2975c724aae285234b6301dc00151
#
_cell.length_a   1.000
_cell.length_b   1.000
_cell.length_c   1.000
_cell.angle_alpha   90.00
_cell.angle_beta   90.00
_cell.angle_gamma   90.00
#
_symmetry.space_group_name_H-M   'P 1'
#
loop_
_entity.id
_entity.type
_entity.pdbx_description
1 polymer ?
#
loop_
_entity_poly.entity_id
_entity_poly.type
_entity_poly.pdbx_seq_one_letter_code
_entity_poly.pdbx_strand_id
1 'polypeptide(L)'
;MASRRDFLQHGMRLSALGVLAPTLVREAQAAPQAAPAELTPPPDLFDAQLLDLDFWVKPRTLSVTRPASGERAKVLYWKDGEVIDSAYQQLCHLLRDVNGRETAPIDPKLLEMLWGTQAFIARYGLEQPLEILSGYRTPASNARLLEAGVPAARKSLHMTGKAADIRISSLNEEVLGGLVRSFRQGGVGYYYRSGPKGGWIHADTGLARTWKG
;
A
#
# COMPACT_ATOMS: atom_id res chain seq x y z
N MET A 1 3.75 -7.90 -21.65
CA MET A 1 3.70 -8.90 -20.56
C MET A 1 5.00 -8.79 -19.79
N ALA A 2 4.99 -8.29 -18.58
CA ALA A 2 6.19 -8.29 -17.74
C ALA A 2 6.47 -9.74 -17.31
N SER A 3 7.72 -10.20 -17.50
CA SER A 3 8.14 -11.54 -17.16
C SER A 3 8.13 -11.76 -15.63
N ARG A 4 7.87 -13.01 -15.18
CA ARG A 4 8.01 -13.40 -13.75
C ARG A 4 9.36 -12.99 -13.14
N ARG A 5 10.43 -12.93 -13.96
CA ARG A 5 11.77 -12.47 -13.56
C ARG A 5 11.80 -10.99 -13.21
N ASP A 6 11.04 -10.17 -13.89
CA ASP A 6 11.02 -8.71 -13.64
C ASP A 6 10.38 -8.36 -12.31
N PHE A 7 9.36 -9.15 -11.88
CA PHE A 7 8.73 -8.97 -10.57
C PHE A 7 9.71 -9.27 -9.42
N LEU A 8 10.45 -10.38 -9.52
CA LEU A 8 11.42 -10.78 -8.51
C LEU A 8 12.61 -9.81 -8.43
N GLN A 9 13.08 -9.31 -9.60
CA GLN A 9 14.16 -8.33 -9.65
C GLN A 9 13.78 -6.98 -9.03
N HIS A 10 12.51 -6.60 -9.10
CA HIS A 10 12.04 -5.35 -8.51
C HIS A 10 11.75 -5.46 -7.00
N GLY A 11 11.28 -6.61 -6.54
CA GLY A 11 11.10 -6.88 -5.10
C GLY A 11 12.42 -6.91 -4.32
N MET A 12 13.51 -7.41 -4.92
CA MET A 12 14.81 -7.51 -4.28
C MET A 12 15.62 -6.19 -4.27
N ARG A 13 15.32 -5.23 -5.14
CA ARG A 13 16.06 -3.94 -5.18
C ARG A 13 15.74 -2.98 -4.03
N LEU A 14 14.71 -3.24 -3.26
CA LEU A 14 14.40 -2.50 -2.02
C LEU A 14 15.43 -2.70 -0.90
N SER A 15 16.25 -3.73 -0.99
CA SER A 15 17.21 -4.12 0.07
C SER A 15 18.65 -3.65 -0.18
N ALA A 16 18.98 -3.02 -1.30
CA ALA A 16 20.35 -2.82 -1.74
C ALA A 16 21.03 -1.51 -1.28
N LEU A 17 20.48 -0.77 -0.35
CA LEU A 17 21.10 0.40 0.26
C LEU A 17 21.31 0.22 1.77
N GLY A 18 21.71 -0.98 2.16
CA GLY A 18 22.17 -1.28 3.52
C GLY A 18 23.66 -0.98 3.67
N VAL A 19 23.99 0.05 4.42
CA VAL A 19 25.33 0.31 4.94
C VAL A 19 25.74 -0.89 5.82
N LEU A 20 26.86 -1.53 5.49
CA LEU A 20 27.51 -2.54 6.32
C LEU A 20 27.99 -1.89 7.63
N ALA A 21 27.26 -2.11 8.71
CA ALA A 21 27.75 -1.86 10.08
C ALA A 21 28.13 -3.20 10.72
N PRO A 22 29.22 -3.24 11.52
CA PRO A 22 29.70 -4.49 12.11
C PRO A 22 28.72 -5.06 13.15
N THR A 23 28.44 -6.34 13.02
CA THR A 23 27.56 -7.11 13.90
C THR A 23 28.16 -7.26 15.31
N LEU A 24 27.56 -6.56 16.27
CA LEU A 24 27.64 -6.98 17.68
C LEU A 24 26.48 -7.96 17.95
N VAL A 25 26.82 -9.23 18.05
CA VAL A 25 25.88 -10.27 18.48
C VAL A 25 25.56 -9.99 19.96
N ARG A 26 24.34 -9.50 20.21
CA ARG A 26 23.79 -9.38 21.55
C ARG A 26 22.69 -10.43 21.70
N GLU A 27 22.91 -11.37 22.62
CA GLU A 27 21.90 -12.38 22.98
C GLU A 27 20.56 -11.71 23.29
N ALA A 28 19.52 -12.12 22.55
CA ALA A 28 18.17 -11.62 22.77
C ALA A 28 17.55 -12.33 23.98
N GLN A 29 17.51 -11.66 25.12
CA GLN A 29 16.62 -12.03 26.21
C GLN A 29 15.17 -11.80 25.78
N ALA A 30 14.33 -12.83 25.92
CA ALA A 30 12.90 -12.74 25.66
C ALA A 30 12.27 -11.62 26.50
N ALA A 31 11.77 -10.61 25.84
CA ALA A 31 11.03 -9.51 26.49
C ALA A 31 9.65 -10.01 26.95
N PRO A 32 9.15 -9.58 28.11
CA PRO A 32 7.81 -9.90 28.58
C PRO A 32 6.76 -9.35 27.59
N GLN A 33 5.72 -10.14 27.33
CA GLN A 33 4.59 -9.72 26.49
C GLN A 33 3.99 -8.42 27.04
N ALA A 34 4.19 -7.34 26.31
CA ALA A 34 3.60 -6.05 26.64
C ALA A 34 2.09 -6.08 26.36
N ALA A 35 1.29 -5.54 27.28
CA ALA A 35 -0.12 -5.26 27.11
C ALA A 35 -0.37 -4.46 25.80
N PRO A 36 -1.57 -4.55 25.19
CA PRO A 36 -1.86 -3.82 23.96
C PRO A 36 -1.62 -2.32 24.18
N ALA A 37 -0.57 -1.83 23.55
CA ALA A 37 -0.20 -0.44 23.64
C ALA A 37 -1.27 0.39 22.89
N GLU A 38 -1.77 1.40 23.55
CA GLU A 38 -2.58 2.46 22.94
C GLU A 38 -1.86 2.98 21.69
N LEU A 39 -2.51 2.93 20.53
CA LEU A 39 -1.94 3.28 19.23
C LEU A 39 -1.81 4.79 19.04
N THR A 40 -0.96 5.40 19.84
CA THR A 40 -0.35 6.69 19.52
C THR A 40 1.09 6.42 19.10
N PRO A 41 1.37 6.14 17.82
CA PRO A 41 2.75 5.98 17.40
C PRO A 41 3.44 7.32 17.53
N PRO A 42 4.58 7.39 18.23
CA PRO A 42 5.45 8.54 18.06
C PRO A 42 5.80 8.67 16.57
N PRO A 43 5.80 9.90 16.01
CA PRO A 43 6.00 10.14 14.59
C PRO A 43 7.23 9.49 13.96
N ASP A 44 8.24 9.18 14.78
CA ASP A 44 9.54 8.68 14.34
C ASP A 44 9.68 7.15 14.32
N LEU A 45 8.67 6.39 14.79
CA LEU A 45 8.71 4.92 14.80
C LEU A 45 8.17 4.25 13.55
N PHE A 46 7.59 5.01 12.62
CA PHE A 46 7.10 4.51 11.34
C PHE A 46 8.20 4.55 10.28
N ASP A 47 9.37 4.03 10.55
CA ASP A 47 10.39 3.84 9.52
C ASP A 47 10.38 2.39 9.03
N ALA A 48 9.78 2.18 7.85
CA ALA A 48 9.78 0.86 7.19
C ALA A 48 11.20 0.36 6.88
N GLN A 49 12.20 1.23 6.95
CA GLN A 49 13.62 0.86 6.79
C GLN A 49 14.16 0.06 7.98
N LEU A 50 13.49 0.11 9.13
CA LEU A 50 13.81 -0.71 10.30
C LEU A 50 13.23 -2.12 10.23
N LEU A 51 12.48 -2.44 9.17
CA LEU A 51 11.93 -3.78 8.97
C LEU A 51 13.05 -4.73 8.53
N ASP A 52 13.19 -5.82 9.27
CA ASP A 52 14.15 -6.88 9.00
C ASP A 52 13.78 -7.72 7.77
N LEU A 53 14.71 -8.55 7.30
CA LEU A 53 14.48 -9.44 6.18
C LEU A 53 13.30 -10.38 6.42
N ASP A 54 13.12 -10.85 7.66
CA ASP A 54 12.03 -11.77 8.04
C ASP A 54 10.65 -11.17 7.81
N PHE A 55 10.52 -9.86 7.88
CA PHE A 55 9.27 -9.19 7.51
C PHE A 55 8.97 -9.37 6.01
N TRP A 56 9.99 -9.24 5.15
CA TRP A 56 9.82 -9.20 3.70
C TRP A 56 9.72 -10.57 3.02
N VAL A 57 10.19 -11.64 3.68
CA VAL A 57 10.13 -13.02 3.14
C VAL A 57 8.83 -13.76 3.47
N LYS A 58 7.97 -13.17 4.29
CA LYS A 58 6.68 -13.78 4.66
C LYS A 58 5.73 -13.88 3.48
N PRO A 59 4.85 -14.90 3.45
CA PRO A 59 3.75 -14.96 2.48
C PRO A 59 2.92 -13.67 2.53
N ARG A 60 2.61 -13.11 1.36
CA ARG A 60 1.95 -11.81 1.24
C ARG A 60 0.47 -11.99 0.95
N THR A 61 -0.32 -11.74 1.96
CA THR A 61 -1.78 -11.74 1.88
C THR A 61 -2.29 -10.32 2.02
N LEU A 62 -3.06 -9.84 1.04
CA LEU A 62 -3.68 -8.52 1.05
C LEU A 62 -5.18 -8.66 1.31
N SER A 63 -5.68 -8.04 2.36
CA SER A 63 -7.10 -7.96 2.69
C SER A 63 -7.68 -6.64 2.21
N VAL A 64 -8.65 -6.68 1.32
CA VAL A 64 -9.18 -5.52 0.60
C VAL A 64 -10.70 -5.45 0.74
N THR A 65 -11.20 -4.24 0.92
CA THR A 65 -12.60 -3.89 0.73
C THR A 65 -12.71 -2.82 -0.35
N ARG A 66 -13.63 -2.98 -1.28
CA ARG A 66 -13.92 -2.05 -2.37
C ARG A 66 -15.29 -1.40 -2.16
N PRO A 67 -15.39 -0.25 -1.48
CA PRO A 67 -16.70 0.36 -1.16
C PRO A 67 -17.56 0.67 -2.39
N ALA A 68 -16.91 1.00 -3.52
CA ALA A 68 -17.63 1.34 -4.76
C ALA A 68 -18.39 0.16 -5.40
N SER A 69 -17.96 -1.08 -5.16
CA SER A 69 -18.61 -2.30 -5.70
C SER A 69 -19.12 -3.25 -4.61
N GLY A 70 -18.82 -2.97 -3.33
CA GLY A 70 -19.16 -3.85 -2.21
C GLY A 70 -18.28 -5.10 -2.09
N GLU A 71 -17.32 -5.27 -2.97
CA GLU A 71 -16.42 -6.44 -2.99
C GLU A 71 -15.50 -6.45 -1.79
N ARG A 72 -15.20 -7.65 -1.29
CA ARG A 72 -14.24 -7.92 -0.22
C ARG A 72 -13.47 -9.17 -0.55
N ALA A 73 -12.16 -9.16 -0.33
CA ALA A 73 -11.32 -10.34 -0.52
C ALA A 73 -10.10 -10.32 0.39
N LYS A 74 -9.62 -11.51 0.73
CA LYS A 74 -8.32 -11.74 1.37
C LYS A 74 -7.53 -12.64 0.43
N VAL A 75 -6.49 -12.08 -0.20
CA VAL A 75 -5.82 -12.68 -1.35
C VAL A 75 -4.36 -12.95 -1.02
N LEU A 76 -3.97 -14.21 -0.94
CA LEU A 76 -2.57 -14.63 -0.88
C LEU A 76 -1.99 -14.56 -2.29
N TYR A 77 -1.18 -13.52 -2.58
CA TYR A 77 -0.70 -13.26 -3.93
C TYR A 77 0.79 -13.54 -4.14
N TRP A 78 1.53 -13.73 -3.04
CA TRP A 78 2.96 -14.04 -3.10
C TRP A 78 3.33 -15.02 -1.99
N LYS A 79 4.07 -16.07 -2.35
CA LYS A 79 4.56 -17.07 -1.41
C LYS A 79 5.79 -17.77 -1.99
N ASP A 80 6.74 -18.17 -1.13
CA ASP A 80 7.93 -18.94 -1.47
C ASP A 80 8.77 -18.33 -2.61
N GLY A 81 8.86 -16.97 -2.63
CA GLY A 81 9.62 -16.22 -3.64
C GLY A 81 8.87 -15.96 -4.94
N GLU A 82 7.62 -16.43 -5.09
CA GLU A 82 6.87 -16.35 -6.34
C GLU A 82 5.52 -15.63 -6.19
N VAL A 83 5.13 -14.95 -7.27
CA VAL A 83 3.80 -14.39 -7.42
C VAL A 83 2.85 -15.49 -7.88
N ILE A 84 1.69 -15.57 -7.25
CA ILE A 84 0.60 -16.45 -7.66
C ILE A 84 -0.21 -15.70 -8.73
N ASP A 85 -0.05 -16.06 -10.00
CA ASP A 85 -0.62 -15.33 -11.14
C ASP A 85 -2.15 -15.13 -11.03
N SER A 86 -2.90 -16.17 -10.66
CA SER A 86 -4.36 -16.06 -10.50
C SER A 86 -4.76 -15.08 -9.40
N ALA A 87 -4.00 -15.03 -8.30
CA ALA A 87 -4.21 -14.10 -7.21
C ALA A 87 -3.83 -12.67 -7.60
N TYR A 88 -2.76 -12.49 -8.38
CA TYR A 88 -2.41 -11.20 -8.96
C TYR A 88 -3.53 -10.67 -9.87
N GLN A 89 -4.09 -11.50 -10.75
CA GLN A 89 -5.22 -11.12 -11.60
C GLN A 89 -6.46 -10.75 -10.76
N GLN A 90 -6.72 -11.47 -9.67
CA GLN A 90 -7.79 -11.12 -8.74
C GLN A 90 -7.57 -9.74 -8.11
N LEU A 91 -6.34 -9.40 -7.69
CA LEU A 91 -6.02 -8.07 -7.18
C LEU A 91 -6.15 -6.99 -8.25
N CYS A 92 -5.71 -7.25 -9.49
CA CYS A 92 -5.95 -6.33 -10.60
C CYS A 92 -7.44 -6.06 -10.81
N HIS A 93 -8.28 -7.11 -10.71
CA HIS A 93 -9.72 -6.95 -10.81
C HIS A 93 -10.31 -6.14 -9.65
N LEU A 94 -9.88 -6.38 -8.41
CA LEU A 94 -10.32 -5.60 -7.24
C LEU A 94 -9.94 -4.12 -7.34
N LEU A 95 -8.79 -3.82 -7.94
CA LEU A 95 -8.29 -2.45 -8.13
C LEU A 95 -8.69 -1.83 -9.48
N ARG A 96 -9.60 -2.45 -10.23
CA ARG A 96 -10.07 -1.96 -11.54
C ARG A 96 -10.77 -0.60 -11.48
N ASP A 97 -10.96 0.00 -12.64
CA ASP A 97 -11.90 1.10 -12.82
C ASP A 97 -13.35 0.58 -12.77
N VAL A 98 -14.01 0.76 -11.62
CA VAL A 98 -15.41 0.32 -11.45
C VAL A 98 -16.35 1.10 -12.37
N ASN A 99 -16.12 2.41 -12.55
CA ASN A 99 -16.94 3.27 -13.38
C ASN A 99 -16.71 3.01 -14.89
N GLY A 100 -15.46 2.78 -15.28
CA GLY A 100 -15.07 2.42 -16.64
C GLY A 100 -15.28 0.93 -16.96
N ARG A 101 -15.54 0.09 -15.95
CA ARG A 101 -15.67 -1.38 -16.06
C ARG A 101 -14.46 -2.04 -16.71
N GLU A 102 -13.27 -1.50 -16.44
CA GLU A 102 -12.03 -1.94 -17.07
C GLU A 102 -10.99 -2.34 -16.04
N THR A 103 -10.35 -3.49 -16.28
CA THR A 103 -9.25 -4.02 -15.48
C THR A 103 -7.94 -3.81 -16.25
N ALA A 104 -6.92 -3.34 -15.56
CA ALA A 104 -5.57 -3.20 -16.08
C ALA A 104 -4.55 -3.81 -15.12
N PRO A 105 -3.34 -4.14 -15.60
CA PRO A 105 -2.25 -4.55 -14.72
C PRO A 105 -1.96 -3.48 -13.66
N ILE A 106 -1.83 -3.93 -12.41
CA ILE A 106 -1.42 -3.08 -11.30
C ILE A 106 0.07 -3.24 -11.08
N ASP A 107 0.77 -2.14 -10.84
CA ASP A 107 2.21 -2.15 -10.55
C ASP A 107 2.47 -3.06 -9.33
N PRO A 108 3.30 -4.10 -9.46
CA PRO A 108 3.66 -4.96 -8.34
C PRO A 108 4.21 -4.21 -7.13
N LYS A 109 4.94 -3.11 -7.34
CA LYS A 109 5.44 -2.27 -6.24
C LYS A 109 4.30 -1.61 -5.45
N LEU A 110 3.21 -1.25 -6.12
CA LEU A 110 2.03 -0.75 -5.44
C LEU A 110 1.43 -1.83 -4.55
N LEU A 111 1.30 -3.07 -5.03
CA LEU A 111 0.80 -4.18 -4.22
C LEU A 111 1.72 -4.47 -3.02
N GLU A 112 3.03 -4.40 -3.20
CA GLU A 112 3.99 -4.54 -2.09
C GLU A 112 3.82 -3.44 -1.05
N MET A 113 3.65 -2.20 -1.46
CA MET A 113 3.45 -1.07 -0.55
C MET A 113 2.12 -1.20 0.21
N LEU A 114 1.04 -1.60 -0.46
CA LEU A 114 -0.26 -1.87 0.17
C LEU A 114 -0.17 -3.02 1.18
N TRP A 115 0.47 -4.13 0.79
CA TRP A 115 0.70 -5.25 1.70
C TRP A 115 1.60 -4.85 2.88
N GLY A 116 2.71 -4.17 2.62
CA GLY A 116 3.64 -3.71 3.66
C GLY A 116 2.94 -2.81 4.69
N THR A 117 2.07 -1.93 4.23
CA THR A 117 1.22 -1.09 5.09
C THR A 117 0.36 -1.95 6.01
N GLN A 118 -0.35 -2.93 5.46
CA GLN A 118 -1.23 -3.82 6.21
C GLN A 118 -0.46 -4.74 7.17
N ALA A 119 0.63 -5.32 6.69
CA ALA A 119 1.48 -6.21 7.48
C ALA A 119 2.18 -5.45 8.63
N PHE A 120 2.54 -4.18 8.41
CA PHE A 120 3.13 -3.34 9.46
C PHE A 120 2.12 -3.08 10.59
N ILE A 121 0.92 -2.61 10.28
CA ILE A 121 -0.09 -2.30 11.30
C ILE A 121 -0.59 -3.56 12.03
N ALA A 122 -0.58 -4.73 11.36
CA ALA A 122 -0.93 -6.00 11.99
C ALA A 122 0.00 -6.35 13.15
N ARG A 123 1.25 -5.85 13.16
CA ARG A 123 2.18 -6.00 14.31
C ARG A 123 1.68 -5.30 15.57
N TYR A 124 0.77 -4.33 15.42
CA TYR A 124 0.15 -3.58 16.50
C TYR A 124 -1.30 -4.05 16.78
N GLY A 125 -1.67 -5.24 16.26
CA GLY A 125 -3.00 -5.83 16.47
C GLY A 125 -4.11 -5.25 15.58
N LEU A 126 -3.78 -4.45 14.56
CA LEU A 126 -4.74 -3.90 13.61
C LEU A 126 -4.84 -4.78 12.35
N GLU A 127 -5.76 -5.74 12.38
CA GLU A 127 -6.02 -6.65 11.26
C GLU A 127 -7.22 -6.21 10.41
N GLN A 128 -7.26 -4.96 10.02
CA GLN A 128 -8.36 -4.41 9.22
C GLN A 128 -8.05 -4.47 7.72
N PRO A 129 -9.08 -4.66 6.87
CA PRO A 129 -8.90 -4.57 5.43
C PRO A 129 -8.57 -3.14 5.00
N LEU A 130 -7.76 -3.01 3.95
CA LEU A 130 -7.61 -1.76 3.22
C LEU A 130 -8.90 -1.47 2.45
N GLU A 131 -9.47 -0.30 2.66
CA GLU A 131 -10.52 0.21 1.80
C GLU A 131 -9.87 0.85 0.57
N ILE A 132 -10.07 0.27 -0.60
CA ILE A 132 -9.64 0.84 -1.87
C ILE A 132 -10.75 1.73 -2.41
N LEU A 133 -10.56 3.04 -2.35
CA LEU A 133 -11.53 4.02 -2.84
C LEU A 133 -11.39 4.22 -4.35
N SER A 134 -10.15 4.23 -4.86
CA SER A 134 -9.82 4.27 -6.28
C SER A 134 -8.55 3.45 -6.52
N GLY A 135 -8.53 2.65 -7.57
CA GLY A 135 -7.34 1.95 -8.09
C GLY A 135 -7.04 2.42 -9.50
N TYR A 136 -6.94 1.50 -10.47
CA TYR A 136 -6.84 1.84 -11.87
C TYR A 136 -8.01 2.72 -12.30
N ARG A 137 -7.75 3.66 -13.19
CA ARG A 137 -8.72 4.59 -13.76
C ARG A 137 -8.46 4.74 -15.25
N THR A 138 -9.47 4.50 -16.07
CA THR A 138 -9.38 4.72 -17.51
C THR A 138 -9.15 6.19 -17.83
N PRO A 139 -8.53 6.53 -18.96
CA PRO A 139 -8.43 7.92 -19.42
C PRO A 139 -9.79 8.61 -19.47
N ALA A 140 -10.85 7.90 -19.91
CA ALA A 140 -12.20 8.43 -19.97
C ALA A 140 -12.78 8.73 -18.58
N SER A 141 -12.57 7.84 -17.60
CA SER A 141 -12.98 8.10 -16.21
C SER A 141 -12.20 9.24 -15.58
N ASN A 142 -10.90 9.38 -15.91
CA ASN A 142 -10.11 10.51 -15.45
C ASN A 142 -10.56 11.84 -16.07
N ALA A 143 -10.90 11.86 -17.35
CA ALA A 143 -11.45 13.04 -18.03
C ALA A 143 -12.76 13.51 -17.40
N ARG A 144 -13.69 12.58 -17.11
CA ARG A 144 -14.96 12.89 -16.41
C ARG A 144 -14.75 13.54 -15.04
N LEU A 145 -13.73 13.13 -14.29
CA LEU A 145 -13.40 13.78 -13.01
C LEU A 145 -12.95 15.23 -13.21
N LEU A 146 -12.10 15.47 -14.21
CA LEU A 146 -11.64 16.82 -14.53
C LEU A 146 -12.79 17.72 -14.99
N GLU A 147 -13.68 17.21 -15.83
CA GLU A 147 -14.89 17.90 -16.31
C GLU A 147 -15.84 18.22 -15.15
N ALA A 148 -15.94 17.33 -14.17
CA ALA A 148 -16.73 17.54 -12.95
C ALA A 148 -16.05 18.47 -11.92
N GLY A 149 -14.89 19.04 -12.23
CA GLY A 149 -14.15 19.94 -11.33
C GLY A 149 -13.50 19.23 -10.14
N VAL A 150 -13.43 17.89 -10.18
CA VAL A 150 -12.71 17.14 -9.13
C VAL A 150 -11.20 17.33 -9.32
N PRO A 151 -10.44 17.66 -8.26
CA PRO A 151 -8.99 17.84 -8.38
C PRO A 151 -8.29 16.51 -8.71
N ALA A 152 -8.10 16.25 -9.99
CA ALA A 152 -7.40 15.11 -10.55
C ALA A 152 -6.27 15.55 -11.46
N ALA A 153 -5.14 14.83 -11.47
CA ALA A 153 -4.05 15.12 -12.40
C ALA A 153 -4.41 14.70 -13.83
N ARG A 154 -4.08 15.55 -14.83
CA ARG A 154 -4.25 15.19 -16.24
C ARG A 154 -3.44 13.95 -16.64
N LYS A 155 -2.23 13.80 -16.08
CA LYS A 155 -1.35 12.64 -16.23
C LYS A 155 -1.34 11.83 -14.92
N SER A 156 -2.51 11.32 -14.54
CA SER A 156 -2.69 10.59 -13.27
C SER A 156 -2.04 9.21 -13.33
N LEU A 157 -1.32 8.84 -12.27
CA LEU A 157 -0.73 7.51 -12.12
C LEU A 157 -1.77 6.40 -11.93
N HIS A 158 -3.01 6.75 -11.56
CA HIS A 158 -4.14 5.81 -11.63
C HIS A 158 -4.34 5.24 -13.04
N MET A 159 -4.10 6.03 -14.10
CA MET A 159 -4.28 5.58 -15.48
C MET A 159 -3.23 4.56 -15.96
N THR A 160 -2.20 4.34 -15.16
CA THR A 160 -1.14 3.37 -15.45
C THR A 160 -1.05 2.25 -14.41
N GLY A 161 -2.06 2.10 -13.55
CA GLY A 161 -2.09 1.09 -12.49
C GLY A 161 -1.03 1.30 -11.39
N LYS A 162 -0.53 2.52 -11.24
CA LYS A 162 0.57 2.87 -10.33
C LYS A 162 0.11 3.64 -9.09
N ALA A 163 -1.19 3.81 -8.89
CA ALA A 163 -1.72 4.55 -7.77
C ALA A 163 -3.00 3.92 -7.21
N ALA A 164 -3.20 4.11 -5.90
CA ALA A 164 -4.43 3.80 -5.21
C ALA A 164 -4.78 4.89 -4.19
N ASP A 165 -6.07 5.19 -4.09
CA ASP A 165 -6.62 5.98 -2.99
C ASP A 165 -7.12 5.00 -1.93
N ILE A 166 -6.55 5.06 -0.73
CA ILE A 166 -6.76 4.07 0.31
C ILE A 166 -7.16 4.69 1.65
N ARG A 167 -7.84 3.90 2.44
CA ARG A 167 -8.21 4.22 3.82
C ARG A 167 -8.17 2.96 4.69
N ILE A 168 -7.93 3.16 5.98
CA ILE A 168 -8.17 2.17 7.03
C ILE A 168 -9.03 2.87 8.07
N SER A 169 -10.20 2.33 8.38
CA SER A 169 -11.22 3.04 9.18
C SER A 169 -10.79 3.39 10.59
N SER A 170 -9.80 2.69 11.16
CA SER A 170 -9.24 2.96 12.50
C SER A 170 -8.05 3.91 12.50
N LEU A 171 -7.54 4.30 11.34
CA LEU A 171 -6.37 5.19 11.21
C LEU A 171 -6.77 6.51 10.56
N ASN A 172 -6.27 7.61 11.09
CA ASN A 172 -6.37 8.89 10.42
C ASN A 172 -5.36 8.99 9.26
N GLU A 173 -5.54 9.99 8.43
CA GLU A 173 -4.75 10.21 7.21
C GLU A 173 -3.27 10.47 7.52
N GLU A 174 -2.97 11.17 8.62
CA GLU A 174 -1.59 11.49 9.02
C GLU A 174 -0.82 10.22 9.36
N VAL A 175 -1.42 9.32 10.15
CA VAL A 175 -0.80 8.06 10.56
C VAL A 175 -0.64 7.13 9.36
N LEU A 176 -1.71 6.94 8.59
CA LEU A 176 -1.66 6.05 7.42
C LEU A 176 -0.70 6.60 6.35
N GLY A 177 -0.77 7.89 6.06
CA GLY A 177 0.10 8.52 5.07
C GLY A 177 1.56 8.59 5.53
N GLY A 178 1.82 8.81 6.82
CA GLY A 178 3.15 8.74 7.40
C GLY A 178 3.79 7.37 7.23
N LEU A 179 3.03 6.29 7.50
CA LEU A 179 3.49 4.93 7.27
C LEU A 179 3.80 4.67 5.79
N VAL A 180 2.86 4.99 4.88
CA VAL A 180 3.10 4.78 3.44
C VAL A 180 4.30 5.58 2.94
N ARG A 181 4.47 6.82 3.41
CA ARG A 181 5.63 7.65 3.08
C ARG A 181 6.95 7.05 3.56
N SER A 182 6.95 6.34 4.70
CA SER A 182 8.17 5.73 5.24
C SER A 182 8.74 4.63 4.34
N PHE A 183 7.92 4.01 3.48
CA PHE A 183 8.41 3.05 2.47
C PHE A 183 9.24 3.72 1.35
N ARG A 184 9.16 5.04 1.18
CA ARG A 184 9.91 5.83 0.18
C ARG A 184 9.76 5.32 -1.27
N GLN A 185 8.60 4.75 -1.60
CA GLN A 185 8.36 4.12 -2.91
C GLN A 185 7.73 5.07 -3.93
N GLY A 186 7.22 6.21 -3.50
CA GLY A 186 6.56 7.15 -4.40
C GLY A 186 5.88 8.31 -3.71
N GLY A 187 4.82 8.83 -4.32
CA GLY A 187 4.06 9.96 -3.83
C GLY A 187 2.99 9.59 -2.81
N VAL A 188 2.77 10.47 -1.83
CA VAL A 188 1.70 10.36 -0.84
C VAL A 188 0.93 11.68 -0.77
N GLY A 189 -0.37 11.62 -1.07
CA GLY A 189 -1.31 12.73 -0.94
C GLY A 189 -2.25 12.53 0.24
N TYR A 190 -2.50 13.60 0.99
CA TYR A 190 -3.38 13.58 2.15
C TYR A 190 -4.67 14.31 1.84
N TYR A 191 -5.80 13.64 1.98
CA TYR A 191 -7.14 14.17 1.70
C TYR A 191 -7.98 14.09 2.96
N TYR A 192 -8.02 15.20 3.69
CA TYR A 192 -8.74 15.29 4.96
C TYR A 192 -10.23 15.46 4.74
N ARG A 193 -11.04 14.72 5.46
CA ARG A 193 -12.50 14.90 5.50
C ARG A 193 -13.03 14.77 6.91
N SER A 194 -13.92 15.68 7.27
CA SER A 194 -14.70 15.56 8.49
C SER A 194 -15.80 14.52 8.31
N GLY A 195 -16.14 13.82 9.39
CA GLY A 195 -17.24 12.86 9.43
C GLY A 195 -16.78 11.43 9.78
N PRO A 196 -17.76 10.52 9.96
CA PRO A 196 -17.49 9.19 10.55
C PRO A 196 -16.63 8.27 9.68
N LYS A 197 -16.50 8.57 8.39
CA LYS A 197 -15.64 7.79 7.47
C LYS A 197 -14.23 8.36 7.37
N GLY A 198 -13.97 9.57 7.88
CA GLY A 198 -12.70 10.25 7.73
C GLY A 198 -12.32 10.55 6.27
N GLY A 199 -11.09 11.00 6.07
CA GLY A 199 -10.50 11.20 4.76
C GLY A 199 -9.83 9.94 4.21
N TRP A 200 -8.84 10.14 3.35
CA TRP A 200 -8.07 9.06 2.75
C TRP A 200 -6.68 9.55 2.36
N ILE A 201 -5.82 8.65 1.98
CA ILE A 201 -4.55 8.98 1.34
C ILE A 201 -4.51 8.47 -0.10
N HIS A 202 -3.84 9.22 -0.95
CA HIS A 202 -3.33 8.74 -2.22
C HIS A 202 -1.95 8.12 -2.01
N ALA A 203 -1.71 6.97 -2.57
CA ALA A 203 -0.42 6.30 -2.58
C ALA A 203 -0.04 5.92 -4.01
N ASP A 204 1.19 6.24 -4.45
CA ASP A 204 1.65 5.89 -5.80
C ASP A 204 3.12 5.44 -5.83
N THR A 205 3.53 4.82 -6.94
CA THR A 205 4.89 4.35 -7.19
C THR A 205 5.66 5.25 -8.16
N GLY A 206 5.31 6.53 -8.21
CA GLY A 206 6.02 7.53 -9.01
C GLY A 206 7.19 8.17 -8.26
N LEU A 207 7.47 9.43 -8.55
CA LEU A 207 8.49 10.19 -7.83
C LEU A 207 8.07 10.44 -6.39
N ALA A 208 9.01 10.33 -5.45
CA ALA A 208 8.77 10.61 -4.04
C ALA A 208 8.37 12.09 -3.85
N ARG A 209 7.16 12.31 -3.36
CA ARG A 209 6.60 13.63 -3.08
C ARG A 209 5.45 13.53 -2.09
N THR A 210 5.11 14.64 -1.47
CA THR A 210 4.01 14.72 -0.50
C THR A 210 3.20 15.97 -0.77
N TRP A 211 1.86 15.88 -0.69
CA TRP A 211 0.97 17.04 -0.84
C TRP A 211 -0.29 16.88 0.00
N LYS A 212 -1.01 17.99 0.19
CA LYS A 212 -2.34 18.04 0.79
C LYS A 212 -3.35 18.40 -0.30
N GLY A 213 -4.44 17.69 -0.36
CA GLY A 213 -5.55 17.87 -1.29
C GLY A 213 -6.84 18.30 -0.61
#